data_8cbbbb17675190150d817d96d2a2f6d7
#
_entry.id   8cbbbb17675190150d817d96d2a2f6d7
#
_cell.length_a   1.000
_cell.length_b   1.000
_cell.length_c   1.000
_cell.angle_alpha   90.00
_cell.angle_beta   90.00
_cell.angle_gamma   90.00
#
_symmetry.space_group_name_H-M   'P 1'
#
loop_
_entity.id
_entity.type
_entity.pdbx_description
1 polymer ?
#
loop_
_entity_poly.entity_id
_entity_poly.type
_entity_poly.pdbx_seq_one_letter_code
_entity_poly.pdbx_strand_id
1 'polypeptide(L)' 'MTTGQKIQTLRKRQGMTQEQLAQRLGVSRQAVSRWELDEVLPETANLL' A
#
# COMPACT_ATOMS: atom_id res chain seq x y z
N MET A 1 -4.60 -14.09 3.48
CA MET A 1 -4.48 -12.62 3.43
C MET A 1 -3.95 -12.20 2.07
N THR A 2 -4.64 -11.29 1.41
CA THR A 2 -4.22 -10.80 0.10
C THR A 2 -3.10 -9.77 0.23
N THR A 3 -2.43 -9.44 -0.89
CA THR A 3 -1.41 -8.40 -0.90
C THR A 3 -1.96 -7.07 -0.39
N GLY A 4 -3.16 -6.71 -0.86
CA GLY A 4 -3.79 -5.47 -0.41
C GLY A 4 -4.08 -5.47 1.08
N GLN A 5 -4.53 -6.59 1.61
CA GLN A 5 -4.78 -6.71 3.05
C GLN A 5 -3.49 -6.60 3.85
N LYS A 6 -2.41 -7.18 3.34
CA LYS A 6 -1.10 -7.06 4.01
C LYS A 6 -0.64 -5.61 4.05
N ILE A 7 -0.77 -4.90 2.94
CA ILE A 7 -0.38 -3.49 2.87
C ILE A 7 -1.19 -2.68 3.87
N GLN A 8 -2.50 -2.89 3.90
CA GLN A 8 -3.36 -2.17 4.81
C GLN A 8 -3.01 -2.47 6.26
N THR A 9 -2.79 -3.73 6.58
CA THR A 9 -2.44 -4.14 7.93
C THR A 9 -1.13 -3.50 8.38
N LEU A 10 -0.10 -3.56 7.54
CA LEU A 10 1.18 -2.96 7.88
C LEU A 10 1.06 -1.46 8.05
N ARG A 11 0.30 -0.80 7.18
CA ARG A 11 0.08 0.64 7.26
C ARG A 11 -0.56 1.01 8.60
N LYS A 12 -1.62 0.29 8.97
CA LYS A 12 -2.34 0.57 10.21
C LYS A 12 -1.49 0.30 11.44
N ARG A 13 -0.67 -0.73 11.38
CA ARG A 13 0.24 -1.05 12.49
C ARG A 13 1.27 0.05 12.70
N GLN A 14 1.66 0.74 11.64
CA GLN A 14 2.58 1.86 11.72
C GLN A 14 1.88 3.18 12.05
N GLY A 15 0.55 3.15 12.18
CA GLY A 15 -0.20 4.36 12.47
C GLY A 15 -0.23 5.34 11.32
N MET A 16 -0.11 4.88 10.08
CA MET A 16 -0.06 5.74 8.90
C MET A 16 -1.40 5.77 8.17
N THR A 17 -1.71 6.93 7.57
CA THR A 17 -2.79 7.03 6.61
C THR A 17 -2.30 6.55 5.24
N GLN A 18 -3.24 6.35 4.30
CA GLN A 18 -2.86 6.00 2.93
C GLN A 18 -1.95 7.06 2.33
N GLU A 19 -2.25 8.33 2.58
CA GLU A 19 -1.46 9.42 2.06
C GLU A 19 -0.04 9.41 2.62
N GLN A 20 0.10 9.14 3.91
CA GLN A 20 1.41 9.07 4.54
C GLN A 20 2.24 7.93 3.96
N LEU A 21 1.61 6.78 3.75
CA LEU A 21 2.30 5.66 3.13
C LEU A 21 2.70 5.99 1.69
N ALA A 22 1.80 6.63 0.94
CA ALA A 22 2.09 7.02 -0.44
C ALA A 22 3.29 7.95 -0.50
N GLN A 23 3.36 8.93 0.38
CA GLN A 23 4.49 9.85 0.44
C GLN A 23 5.79 9.11 0.74
N ARG A 24 5.74 8.16 1.64
CA ARG A 24 6.91 7.37 2.00
C ARG A 24 7.45 6.56 0.84
N LEU A 25 6.56 6.05 0.02
CA LEU A 25 6.92 5.20 -1.12
C LEU A 25 7.16 6.00 -2.40
N GLY A 26 6.85 7.29 -2.38
CA GLY A 26 7.00 8.11 -3.57
C GLY A 26 5.94 7.83 -4.63
N VAL A 27 4.75 7.43 -4.22
CA VAL A 27 3.64 7.13 -5.13
C VAL A 27 2.44 7.98 -4.76
N SER A 28 1.39 7.94 -5.59
CA SER A 28 0.16 8.66 -5.29
C SER A 28 -0.68 7.92 -4.26
N ARG A 29 -1.52 8.66 -3.54
CA ARG A 29 -2.47 8.05 -2.61
C ARG A 29 -3.41 7.10 -3.33
N GLN A 30 -3.79 7.45 -4.56
CA GLN A 30 -4.66 6.59 -5.36
C GLN A 30 -4.02 5.23 -5.62
N ALA A 31 -2.71 5.19 -5.84
CA ALA A 31 -2.00 3.94 -6.03
C ALA A 31 -2.12 3.06 -4.79
N VAL A 32 -1.87 3.63 -3.62
CA VAL A 32 -1.99 2.88 -2.36
C VAL A 32 -3.42 2.38 -2.18
N SER A 33 -4.41 3.22 -2.45
CA SER A 33 -5.81 2.84 -2.32
C SER A 33 -6.14 1.63 -3.20
N ARG A 34 -5.69 1.65 -4.44
CA ARG A 34 -5.93 0.55 -5.37
C ARG A 34 -5.23 -0.73 -4.94
N TRP A 35 -4.02 -0.60 -4.40
CA TRP A 35 -3.31 -1.76 -3.87
C TRP A 35 -4.09 -2.41 -2.73
N GLU A 36 -4.62 -1.60 -1.83
CA GLU A 36 -5.36 -2.11 -0.67
C GLU A 36 -6.67 -2.78 -1.08
N LEU A 37 -7.23 -2.38 -2.21
CA LEU A 37 -8.44 -2.99 -2.77
C LEU A 37 -8.14 -4.18 -3.67
N ASP A 38 -6.87 -4.50 -3.87
CA ASP A 38 -6.42 -5.57 -4.77
C ASP A 38 -6.80 -5.34 -6.23
N GLU A 39 -7.06 -4.08 -6.60
CA GLU A 39 -7.35 -3.73 -7.99
C GLU A 39 -6.09 -3.76 -8.84
N VAL A 40 -4.96 -3.34 -8.25
CA VAL A 40 -3.66 -3.30 -8.91
C VAL A 40 -2.63 -3.76 -7.90
N LEU A 41 -1.65 -4.55 -8.34
CA LEU A 41 -0.55 -4.96 -7.48
C LEU A 41 0.59 -3.96 -7.58
N PRO A 42 1.29 -3.67 -6.49
CA PRO A 42 2.45 -2.80 -6.55
C PRO A 42 3.57 -3.48 -7.34
N GLU A 43 4.15 -2.75 -8.28
CA GLU A 43 5.25 -3.29 -9.08
C GLU A 43 6.46 -3.60 -8.21
N THR A 44 6.64 -2.82 -7.17
CA THR A 44 7.77 -3.00 -6.26
C THR A 44 7.67 -4.25 -5.41
N ALA A 45 6.53 -4.93 -5.41
CA ALA A 45 6.37 -6.16 -4.66
C ALA A 45 7.31 -7.26 -5.14
N ASN A 46 7.85 -7.12 -6.33
CA ASN A 46 8.74 -8.10 -6.93
C ASN A 46 10.19 -7.94 -6.52
N LEU A 47 10.50 -6.97 -5.70
CA LEU A 47 11.88 -6.65 -5.35
C LEU A 47 12.43 -7.47 -4.20
N LEU A 48 11.69 -8.42 -3.75
CA LEU A 48 12.14 -9.27 -2.64
C LEU A 48 12.99 -10.43 -3.12
#